data_d96fc586737a23b7ce1cd7c30cfe82ca
#
_entry.id   d96fc586737a23b7ce1cd7c30cfe82ca
#
_cell.length_a   1.000
_cell.length_b   1.000
_cell.length_c   1.000
_cell.angle_alpha   90.00
_cell.angle_beta   90.00
_cell.angle_gamma   90.00
#
_symmetry.space_group_name_H-M   'P 1'
#
loop_
_entity.id
_entity.type
_entity.pdbx_description
1 polymer ?
#
loop_
_entity_poly.entity_id
_entity_poly.type
_entity_poly.pdbx_seq_one_letter_code
_entity_poly.pdbx_strand_id
1 'polypeptide(L)'
;TFQEVFGNQAKYGIYSGTSKESCADFVFATNITMSNTLDLFEKDEFDYIVIDECHHATAQTYKKIIQYFEPEFLLGLTATPERLDNQDVFELFDHNVPYELRLRDAIANDLVVPFKYYGIRDQLVDYGLSSNEERRMIAQLAKEDHCDFLSDQIEKHRPKGKLKALAFCRNVTHARMMCEALGERYKTAYLTGRNDIGERIRAYNDLQDDTKDLEILFTVDILNEGVDIPGVNMVLFLRPTESTTIFIQQLGRGLRKYPNKEYVTVLDFIGNSYKRSVQIAFALGSLAENFVMEKRLMASLVKDDFTALGLTDYGVEIHIDDLSKEEILAYIDKENFNAIKYLKQDYWNFKKYIDAEFYPKHVDYINNDCAPDLIRFMSVKTQNRKNCSYYNFLKGIGEENLPLFTERQIAFVNYLSGLLPLVRVHEYQIVKYLLTGQKTYQELETYLKETIPEFAEEQLNHALKYLQFTKCDESDNNIALDV
;
A
#
# COMPACT_ATOMS: atom_id res chain seq x y z
N THR A 1 -4.01 -23.19 -11.05
CA THR A 1 -2.99 -23.41 -9.98
C THR A 1 -3.41 -24.54 -9.04
N PHE A 2 -4.53 -24.44 -8.31
CA PHE A 2 -4.97 -25.53 -7.40
C PHE A 2 -5.16 -26.86 -8.14
N GLN A 3 -5.80 -26.84 -9.31
CA GLN A 3 -5.98 -28.04 -10.13
C GLN A 3 -4.65 -28.63 -10.64
N GLU A 4 -3.66 -27.82 -10.90
CA GLU A 4 -2.30 -28.27 -11.28
C GLU A 4 -1.58 -28.95 -10.11
N VAL A 5 -1.80 -28.50 -8.88
CA VAL A 5 -1.17 -29.03 -7.67
C VAL A 5 -1.91 -30.25 -7.14
N PHE A 6 -3.23 -30.19 -7.03
CA PHE A 6 -4.06 -31.23 -6.40
C PHE A 6 -4.71 -32.18 -7.42
N GLY A 7 -4.55 -31.90 -8.72
CA GLY A 7 -5.04 -32.77 -9.80
C GLY A 7 -6.55 -32.69 -10.01
N ASN A 8 -7.07 -33.60 -10.86
CA ASN A 8 -8.47 -33.64 -11.25
C ASN A 8 -9.35 -34.49 -10.29
N GLN A 9 -8.80 -35.03 -9.23
CA GLN A 9 -9.56 -35.86 -8.26
C GLN A 9 -10.36 -34.98 -7.30
N ALA A 10 -9.91 -33.75 -7.03
CA ALA A 10 -10.60 -32.79 -6.22
C ALA A 10 -11.66 -32.00 -7.05
N LYS A 11 -12.75 -31.64 -6.41
CA LYS A 11 -13.80 -30.76 -6.97
C LYS A 11 -13.49 -29.31 -6.64
N TYR A 12 -13.63 -28.46 -7.63
CA TYR A 12 -13.39 -27.02 -7.51
C TYR A 12 -14.67 -26.27 -7.82
N GLY A 13 -15.11 -25.41 -6.90
CA GLY A 13 -16.33 -24.61 -7.05
C GLY A 13 -16.04 -23.12 -7.02
N ILE A 14 -16.77 -22.35 -7.82
CA ILE A 14 -16.73 -20.88 -7.81
C ILE A 14 -17.99 -20.37 -7.11
N TYR A 15 -17.80 -19.55 -6.05
CA TYR A 15 -18.89 -18.96 -5.29
C TYR A 15 -18.83 -17.43 -5.36
N SER A 16 -19.53 -16.89 -6.36
CA SER A 16 -19.50 -15.46 -6.70
C SER A 16 -20.89 -14.94 -7.03
N GLY A 17 -21.01 -13.69 -7.45
CA GLY A 17 -22.29 -13.09 -7.89
C GLY A 17 -22.97 -13.88 -9.01
N THR A 18 -22.19 -14.52 -9.87
CA THR A 18 -22.67 -15.23 -11.08
C THR A 18 -22.67 -16.75 -10.97
N SER A 19 -21.95 -17.34 -10.04
CA SER A 19 -21.87 -18.79 -9.80
C SER A 19 -22.04 -19.10 -8.31
N LYS A 20 -22.71 -20.19 -7.99
CA LYS A 20 -23.05 -20.63 -6.63
C LYS A 20 -22.66 -22.09 -6.36
N GLU A 21 -21.47 -22.48 -6.80
CA GLU A 21 -20.94 -23.83 -6.65
C GLU A 21 -20.29 -23.99 -5.27
N SER A 22 -21.10 -24.35 -4.27
CA SER A 22 -20.65 -24.54 -2.88
C SER A 22 -20.28 -25.99 -2.54
N CYS A 23 -20.83 -26.97 -3.27
CA CYS A 23 -20.56 -28.40 -3.02
C CYS A 23 -19.28 -28.86 -3.70
N ALA A 24 -18.13 -28.42 -3.23
CA ALA A 24 -16.81 -28.74 -3.77
C ALA A 24 -15.77 -28.88 -2.65
N ASP A 25 -14.68 -29.60 -2.93
CA ASP A 25 -13.58 -29.75 -1.97
C ASP A 25 -12.81 -28.44 -1.79
N PHE A 26 -12.76 -27.61 -2.84
CA PHE A 26 -12.20 -26.26 -2.81
C PHE A 26 -13.23 -25.26 -3.33
N VAL A 27 -13.63 -24.32 -2.47
CA VAL A 27 -14.59 -23.25 -2.81
C VAL A 27 -13.87 -21.92 -2.93
N PHE A 28 -13.85 -21.34 -4.13
CA PHE A 28 -13.29 -20.00 -4.36
C PHE A 28 -14.41 -18.97 -4.33
N ALA A 29 -14.43 -18.19 -3.27
CA ALA A 29 -15.53 -17.25 -3.02
C ALA A 29 -15.07 -15.78 -3.08
N THR A 30 -15.96 -14.90 -3.56
CA THR A 30 -15.77 -13.48 -3.31
C THR A 30 -16.28 -13.12 -1.91
N ASN A 31 -15.57 -12.26 -1.20
CA ASN A 31 -15.90 -11.81 0.15
C ASN A 31 -17.34 -11.27 0.26
N ILE A 32 -17.76 -10.46 -0.72
CA ILE A 32 -19.12 -9.88 -0.75
C ILE A 32 -20.17 -10.99 -0.85
N THR A 33 -19.98 -11.95 -1.75
CA THR A 33 -20.94 -13.03 -1.92
C THR A 33 -21.01 -13.91 -0.67
N MET A 34 -19.86 -14.32 -0.15
CA MET A 34 -19.81 -15.15 1.05
C MET A 34 -20.43 -14.42 2.25
N SER A 35 -20.08 -13.17 2.51
CA SER A 35 -20.61 -12.41 3.65
C SER A 35 -22.14 -12.17 3.62
N ASN A 36 -22.74 -12.25 2.43
CA ASN A 36 -24.19 -12.07 2.26
C ASN A 36 -24.99 -13.38 2.29
N THR A 37 -24.31 -14.52 2.36
CA THR A 37 -24.96 -15.84 2.27
C THR A 37 -24.42 -16.82 3.30
N LEU A 38 -23.90 -16.31 4.43
CA LEU A 38 -23.32 -17.13 5.51
C LEU A 38 -24.32 -18.15 6.07
N ASP A 39 -25.60 -17.76 6.14
CA ASP A 39 -26.71 -18.60 6.61
C ASP A 39 -26.98 -19.85 5.76
N LEU A 40 -26.35 -19.96 4.59
CA LEU A 40 -26.44 -21.14 3.73
C LEU A 40 -25.34 -22.18 4.02
N PHE A 41 -24.44 -21.92 4.96
CA PHE A 41 -23.33 -22.78 5.32
C PHE A 41 -23.38 -23.11 6.80
N GLU A 42 -22.93 -24.30 7.16
CA GLU A 42 -22.66 -24.63 8.57
C GLU A 42 -21.38 -23.88 9.04
N LYS A 43 -21.26 -23.65 10.36
CA LYS A 43 -20.12 -22.91 10.89
C LYS A 43 -18.80 -23.65 10.73
N ASP A 44 -18.82 -24.96 10.78
CA ASP A 44 -17.72 -25.90 10.60
C ASP A 44 -17.63 -26.47 9.17
N GLU A 45 -18.29 -25.82 8.19
CA GLU A 45 -18.30 -26.25 6.80
C GLU A 45 -16.90 -26.33 6.18
N PHE A 46 -15.99 -25.47 6.60
CA PHE A 46 -14.64 -25.36 6.05
C PHE A 46 -13.58 -25.64 7.09
N ASP A 47 -12.79 -26.71 6.92
CA ASP A 47 -11.62 -27.00 7.77
C ASP A 47 -10.53 -25.96 7.62
N TYR A 48 -10.35 -25.44 6.39
CA TYR A 48 -9.32 -24.45 6.03
C TYR A 48 -9.94 -23.23 5.36
N ILE A 49 -9.60 -22.06 5.87
CA ILE A 49 -9.96 -20.79 5.22
C ILE A 49 -8.68 -20.04 4.87
N VAL A 50 -8.52 -19.69 3.60
CA VAL A 50 -7.42 -18.86 3.11
C VAL A 50 -7.97 -17.52 2.62
N ILE A 51 -7.45 -16.44 3.17
CA ILE A 51 -7.81 -15.07 2.77
C ILE A 51 -6.65 -14.50 1.97
N ASP A 52 -6.86 -14.39 0.66
CA ASP A 52 -5.94 -13.70 -0.24
C ASP A 52 -6.12 -12.19 -0.10
N GLU A 53 -5.02 -11.42 -0.27
CA GLU A 53 -4.95 -9.98 -0.02
C GLU A 53 -5.56 -9.60 1.36
N CYS A 54 -5.14 -10.33 2.40
CA CYS A 54 -5.70 -10.22 3.75
C CYS A 54 -5.51 -8.85 4.39
N HIS A 55 -4.72 -7.95 3.80
CA HIS A 55 -4.68 -6.56 4.20
C HIS A 55 -6.05 -5.86 4.08
N HIS A 56 -6.98 -6.40 3.28
CA HIS A 56 -8.37 -5.97 3.23
C HIS A 56 -9.25 -6.65 4.30
N ALA A 57 -8.75 -7.62 5.05
CA ALA A 57 -9.53 -8.44 5.97
C ALA A 57 -10.12 -7.67 7.17
N THR A 58 -9.65 -6.46 7.42
CA THR A 58 -10.22 -5.55 8.42
C THR A 58 -11.60 -4.98 8.01
N ALA A 59 -11.98 -5.08 6.74
CA ALA A 59 -13.30 -4.66 6.27
C ALA A 59 -14.42 -5.51 6.88
N GLN A 60 -15.58 -4.91 7.05
CA GLN A 60 -16.76 -5.53 7.70
C GLN A 60 -17.18 -6.85 7.07
N THR A 61 -17.03 -7.01 5.75
CA THR A 61 -17.37 -8.24 5.02
C THR A 61 -16.47 -9.40 5.44
N TYR A 62 -15.17 -9.18 5.56
CA TYR A 62 -14.23 -10.20 6.00
C TYR A 62 -14.40 -10.53 7.49
N LYS A 63 -14.59 -9.52 8.34
CA LYS A 63 -14.84 -9.73 9.77
C LYS A 63 -16.08 -10.60 9.99
N LYS A 64 -17.15 -10.39 9.24
CA LYS A 64 -18.35 -11.25 9.31
C LYS A 64 -18.04 -12.69 8.93
N ILE A 65 -17.23 -12.93 7.89
CA ILE A 65 -16.85 -14.27 7.46
C ILE A 65 -16.00 -14.96 8.54
N ILE A 66 -14.96 -14.29 9.01
CA ILE A 66 -14.04 -14.83 10.04
C ILE A 66 -14.78 -15.12 11.36
N GLN A 67 -15.74 -14.27 11.75
CA GLN A 67 -16.52 -14.46 12.97
C GLN A 67 -17.60 -15.52 12.85
N TYR A 68 -18.04 -15.84 11.63
CA TYR A 68 -19.08 -16.82 11.41
C TYR A 68 -18.55 -18.26 11.40
N PHE A 69 -17.47 -18.50 10.64
CA PHE A 69 -16.89 -19.82 10.48
C PHE A 69 -15.95 -20.18 11.61
N GLU A 70 -15.86 -21.45 11.91
CA GLU A 70 -15.00 -22.05 12.95
C GLU A 70 -14.01 -23.03 12.28
N PRO A 71 -13.08 -22.56 11.43
CA PRO A 71 -12.15 -23.43 10.71
C PRO A 71 -11.08 -23.99 11.65
N GLU A 72 -10.53 -25.17 11.33
CA GLU A 72 -9.35 -25.69 12.00
C GLU A 72 -8.10 -24.83 11.73
N PHE A 73 -8.05 -24.17 10.56
CA PHE A 73 -6.92 -23.34 10.19
C PHE A 73 -7.34 -22.12 9.36
N LEU A 74 -6.95 -20.93 9.81
CA LEU A 74 -7.16 -19.66 9.12
C LEU A 74 -5.80 -19.10 8.66
N LEU A 75 -5.64 -18.87 7.35
CA LEU A 75 -4.44 -18.32 6.74
C LEU A 75 -4.72 -17.00 6.01
N GLY A 76 -3.95 -15.98 6.32
CA GLY A 76 -3.90 -14.74 5.56
C GLY A 76 -2.68 -14.67 4.65
N LEU A 77 -2.87 -14.27 3.40
CA LEU A 77 -1.81 -13.99 2.45
C LEU A 77 -1.87 -12.52 2.03
N THR A 78 -0.76 -11.82 2.05
CA THR A 78 -0.67 -10.44 1.54
C THR A 78 0.74 -10.10 1.10
N ALA A 79 0.86 -9.30 0.05
CA ALA A 79 2.13 -8.71 -0.37
C ALA A 79 2.49 -7.47 0.45
N THR A 80 1.54 -6.89 1.18
CA THR A 80 1.67 -5.61 1.90
C THR A 80 1.01 -5.69 3.26
N PRO A 81 1.63 -6.38 4.23
CA PRO A 81 1.05 -6.54 5.56
C PRO A 81 1.05 -5.23 6.36
N GLU A 82 1.96 -4.32 6.02
CA GLU A 82 2.07 -3.03 6.68
C GLU A 82 1.03 -2.07 6.11
N ARG A 83 -0.03 -1.87 6.87
CA ARG A 83 -1.04 -0.86 6.54
C ARG A 83 -0.66 0.47 7.18
N LEU A 84 -0.79 1.54 6.40
CA LEU A 84 -0.61 2.91 6.90
C LEU A 84 -1.73 3.36 7.86
N ASP A 85 -2.74 2.53 8.04
CA ASP A 85 -4.00 2.84 8.74
C ASP A 85 -4.08 2.32 10.18
N ASN A 86 -3.00 1.76 10.73
CA ASN A 86 -2.94 1.19 12.09
C ASN A 86 -4.03 0.14 12.40
N GLN A 87 -4.76 -0.40 11.42
CA GLN A 87 -5.52 -1.63 11.65
C GLN A 87 -4.54 -2.79 11.60
N ASP A 88 -4.43 -3.45 12.72
CA ASP A 88 -3.59 -4.60 12.86
C ASP A 88 -4.24 -5.80 12.16
N VAL A 89 -3.84 -6.03 10.91
CA VAL A 89 -4.25 -7.24 10.20
C VAL A 89 -3.79 -8.48 10.94
N PHE A 90 -2.67 -8.39 11.65
CA PHE A 90 -2.11 -9.49 12.42
C PHE A 90 -3.01 -9.90 13.59
N GLU A 91 -3.80 -8.97 14.16
CA GLU A 91 -4.78 -9.28 15.21
C GLU A 91 -5.80 -10.34 14.75
N LEU A 92 -6.20 -10.31 13.48
CA LEU A 92 -7.15 -11.29 12.91
C LEU A 92 -6.56 -12.70 12.80
N PHE A 93 -5.25 -12.82 12.93
CA PHE A 93 -4.48 -14.07 12.84
C PHE A 93 -3.66 -14.32 14.12
N ASP A 94 -4.12 -13.80 15.28
CA ASP A 94 -3.48 -13.96 16.59
C ASP A 94 -2.00 -13.51 16.61
N HIS A 95 -1.64 -12.51 15.80
CA HIS A 95 -0.27 -12.03 15.59
C HIS A 95 0.72 -13.13 15.15
N ASN A 96 0.22 -14.22 14.59
CA ASN A 96 1.06 -15.29 14.11
C ASN A 96 1.49 -15.02 12.66
N VAL A 97 2.78 -14.73 12.47
CA VAL A 97 3.39 -14.51 11.15
C VAL A 97 4.37 -15.65 10.89
N PRO A 98 3.90 -16.78 10.32
CA PRO A 98 4.74 -17.96 10.12
C PRO A 98 5.82 -17.76 9.08
N TYR A 99 5.60 -16.84 8.14
CA TYR A 99 6.53 -16.57 7.05
C TYR A 99 6.42 -15.14 6.52
N GLU A 100 7.56 -14.50 6.38
CA GLU A 100 7.69 -13.18 5.75
C GLU A 100 8.73 -13.26 4.63
N LEU A 101 8.37 -12.80 3.43
CA LEU A 101 9.24 -12.77 2.27
C LEU A 101 9.19 -11.41 1.59
N ARG A 102 10.23 -10.61 1.76
CA ARG A 102 10.36 -9.32 1.09
C ARG A 102 10.84 -9.49 -0.35
N LEU A 103 10.58 -8.49 -1.20
CA LEU A 103 11.00 -8.52 -2.60
C LEU A 103 12.52 -8.77 -2.74
N ARG A 104 13.32 -8.14 -1.90
CA ARG A 104 14.76 -8.37 -1.82
C ARG A 104 15.11 -9.84 -1.60
N ASP A 105 14.44 -10.46 -0.62
CA ASP A 105 14.70 -11.85 -0.26
C ASP A 105 14.19 -12.82 -1.33
N ALA A 106 13.06 -12.46 -1.98
CA ALA A 106 12.54 -13.23 -3.09
C ALA A 106 13.53 -13.26 -4.29
N ILE A 107 14.18 -12.12 -4.59
CA ILE A 107 15.20 -12.03 -5.63
C ILE A 107 16.46 -12.81 -5.20
N ALA A 108 16.95 -12.60 -3.97
CA ALA A 108 18.15 -13.24 -3.45
C ALA A 108 18.01 -14.77 -3.38
N ASN A 109 16.82 -15.28 -3.12
CA ASN A 109 16.52 -16.71 -3.09
C ASN A 109 16.06 -17.28 -4.46
N ASP A 110 16.23 -16.51 -5.54
CA ASP A 110 15.86 -16.93 -6.89
C ASP A 110 14.39 -17.38 -7.02
N LEU A 111 13.48 -16.77 -6.27
CA LEU A 111 12.03 -17.05 -6.38
C LEU A 111 11.37 -16.25 -7.50
N VAL A 112 11.95 -15.10 -7.83
CA VAL A 112 11.55 -14.22 -8.94
C VAL A 112 12.77 -13.83 -9.75
N VAL A 113 12.57 -13.36 -10.99
CA VAL A 113 13.67 -12.84 -11.80
C VAL A 113 14.08 -11.45 -11.33
N PRO A 114 15.36 -11.06 -11.47
CA PRO A 114 15.80 -9.69 -11.20
C PRO A 114 15.24 -8.70 -12.23
N PHE A 115 15.46 -7.42 -12.01
CA PHE A 115 15.04 -6.38 -12.94
C PHE A 115 16.09 -5.32 -13.15
N LYS A 116 16.00 -4.67 -14.32
CA LYS A 116 16.79 -3.51 -14.69
C LYS A 116 15.87 -2.29 -14.76
N TYR A 117 16.03 -1.40 -13.83
CA TYR A 117 15.22 -0.20 -13.72
C TYR A 117 15.93 1.00 -14.34
N TYR A 118 15.21 1.71 -15.19
CA TYR A 118 15.66 2.93 -15.83
C TYR A 118 14.67 4.06 -15.51
N GLY A 119 15.11 4.96 -14.63
CA GLY A 119 14.40 6.22 -14.37
C GLY A 119 14.74 7.23 -15.47
N ILE A 120 13.80 7.48 -16.35
CA ILE A 120 13.99 8.28 -17.57
C ILE A 120 13.32 9.62 -17.39
N ARG A 121 14.08 10.69 -17.57
CA ARG A 121 13.56 12.05 -17.53
C ARG A 121 12.73 12.33 -18.78
N ASP A 122 11.44 12.57 -18.58
CA ASP A 122 10.55 13.05 -19.62
C ASP A 122 10.46 14.59 -19.57
N GLN A 123 11.12 15.24 -20.51
CA GLN A 123 11.14 16.71 -20.63
C GLN A 123 10.01 17.25 -21.51
N LEU A 124 9.31 16.38 -22.22
CA LEU A 124 8.30 16.77 -23.21
C LEU A 124 6.91 16.93 -22.58
N VAL A 125 6.73 16.37 -21.38
CA VAL A 125 5.43 16.36 -20.68
C VAL A 125 5.57 16.97 -19.28
N ASP A 126 4.73 17.92 -18.96
CA ASP A 126 4.62 18.47 -17.62
C ASP A 126 3.61 17.65 -16.79
N TYR A 127 4.12 16.79 -15.93
CA TYR A 127 3.31 15.93 -15.03
C TYR A 127 2.80 16.68 -13.79
N GLY A 128 3.26 17.93 -13.55
CA GLY A 128 2.85 18.76 -12.42
C GLY A 128 1.54 19.52 -12.62
N LEU A 129 0.88 19.34 -13.76
CA LEU A 129 -0.36 20.01 -14.10
C LEU A 129 -1.53 19.58 -13.20
N SER A 130 -2.37 20.55 -12.86
CA SER A 130 -3.60 20.31 -12.09
C SER A 130 -4.60 19.41 -12.83
N SER A 131 -5.54 18.83 -12.09
CA SER A 131 -6.58 17.95 -12.66
C SER A 131 -7.41 18.60 -13.79
N ASN A 132 -7.52 19.93 -13.81
CA ASN A 132 -8.20 20.68 -14.88
C ASN A 132 -7.38 20.74 -16.19
N GLU A 133 -6.08 20.48 -16.11
CA GLU A 133 -5.14 20.49 -17.23
C GLU A 133 -4.80 19.07 -17.72
N GLU A 134 -5.39 18.06 -17.09
CA GLU A 134 -5.16 16.64 -17.40
C GLU A 134 -5.36 16.31 -18.89
N ARG A 135 -6.37 16.90 -19.53
CA ARG A 135 -6.60 16.73 -20.97
C ARG A 135 -5.46 17.27 -21.83
N ARG A 136 -4.84 18.37 -21.40
CA ARG A 136 -3.68 18.95 -22.09
C ARG A 136 -2.45 18.05 -21.93
N MET A 137 -2.24 17.53 -20.73
CA MET A 137 -1.15 16.60 -20.46
C MET A 137 -1.30 15.32 -21.29
N ILE A 138 -2.49 14.70 -21.31
CA ILE A 138 -2.76 13.52 -22.12
C ILE A 138 -2.56 13.81 -23.62
N ALA A 139 -2.95 14.98 -24.09
CA ALA A 139 -2.71 15.38 -25.48
C ALA A 139 -1.21 15.59 -25.78
N GLN A 140 -0.39 15.99 -24.81
CA GLN A 140 1.06 16.05 -24.96
C GLN A 140 1.69 14.65 -25.03
N LEU A 141 1.21 13.72 -24.22
CA LEU A 141 1.68 12.32 -24.20
C LEU A 141 1.47 11.60 -25.54
N ALA A 142 0.44 11.97 -26.30
CA ALA A 142 0.12 11.37 -27.60
C ALA A 142 0.73 12.12 -28.80
N LYS A 143 1.57 13.13 -28.59
CA LYS A 143 2.27 13.81 -29.68
C LYS A 143 3.36 12.91 -30.28
N GLU A 144 3.60 13.14 -31.59
CA GLU A 144 4.59 12.36 -32.36
C GLU A 144 5.98 12.41 -31.71
N ASP A 145 6.45 13.60 -31.33
CA ASP A 145 7.76 13.79 -30.66
C ASP A 145 7.88 12.98 -29.37
N HIS A 146 6.80 12.89 -28.59
CA HIS A 146 6.79 12.10 -27.36
C HIS A 146 6.73 10.60 -27.65
N CYS A 147 5.97 10.18 -28.66
CA CYS A 147 5.92 8.79 -29.11
C CYS A 147 7.26 8.34 -29.70
N ASP A 148 7.98 9.23 -30.41
CA ASP A 148 9.34 9.00 -30.86
C ASP A 148 10.29 8.77 -29.69
N PHE A 149 10.25 9.68 -28.72
CA PHE A 149 11.04 9.55 -27.49
C PHE A 149 10.77 8.24 -26.74
N LEU A 150 9.48 7.87 -26.52
CA LEU A 150 9.13 6.61 -25.88
C LEU A 150 9.64 5.40 -26.67
N SER A 151 9.48 5.42 -27.99
CA SER A 151 9.94 4.35 -28.88
C SER A 151 11.46 4.19 -28.82
N ASP A 152 12.20 5.30 -28.85
CA ASP A 152 13.67 5.28 -28.74
C ASP A 152 14.11 4.68 -27.39
N GLN A 153 13.41 5.01 -26.29
CA GLN A 153 13.73 4.41 -25.00
C GLN A 153 13.37 2.92 -24.94
N ILE A 154 12.25 2.51 -25.51
CA ILE A 154 11.86 1.10 -25.61
C ILE A 154 12.91 0.32 -26.40
N GLU A 155 13.32 0.81 -27.58
CA GLU A 155 14.30 0.12 -28.42
C GLU A 155 15.70 0.09 -27.78
N LYS A 156 16.12 1.19 -27.16
CA LYS A 156 17.40 1.29 -26.45
C LYS A 156 17.54 0.24 -25.34
N HIS A 157 16.44 -0.03 -24.64
CA HIS A 157 16.41 -0.95 -23.50
C HIS A 157 15.64 -2.25 -23.78
N ARG A 158 15.45 -2.58 -25.06
CA ARG A 158 14.68 -3.74 -25.51
C ARG A 158 15.30 -5.03 -24.98
N PRO A 159 14.51 -5.89 -24.29
CA PRO A 159 14.99 -7.22 -23.92
C PRO A 159 15.28 -8.09 -25.14
N LYS A 160 16.09 -9.11 -24.97
CA LYS A 160 16.35 -10.10 -26.02
C LYS A 160 15.04 -10.82 -26.40
N GLY A 161 14.85 -11.07 -27.71
CA GLY A 161 13.67 -11.76 -28.23
C GLY A 161 12.47 -10.86 -28.49
N LYS A 162 11.29 -11.44 -28.46
CA LYS A 162 10.03 -10.71 -28.69
C LYS A 162 9.76 -9.76 -27.54
N LEU A 163 9.37 -8.52 -27.85
CA LEU A 163 8.90 -7.57 -26.85
C LEU A 163 7.54 -8.02 -26.30
N LYS A 164 7.43 -8.10 -24.99
CA LYS A 164 6.23 -8.42 -24.24
C LYS A 164 6.07 -7.36 -23.14
N ALA A 165 5.59 -6.18 -23.53
CA ALA A 165 5.57 -5.02 -22.67
C ALA A 165 4.18 -4.82 -22.03
N LEU A 166 4.19 -4.52 -20.74
CA LEU A 166 3.01 -4.12 -19.99
C LEU A 166 3.13 -2.63 -19.61
N ALA A 167 2.21 -1.80 -20.10
CA ALA A 167 2.25 -0.36 -19.93
C ALA A 167 1.12 0.13 -18.99
N PHE A 168 1.50 0.77 -17.89
CA PHE A 168 0.56 1.32 -16.90
C PHE A 168 0.23 2.76 -17.21
N CYS A 169 -1.04 3.03 -17.50
CA CYS A 169 -1.58 4.34 -17.85
C CYS A 169 -2.40 4.94 -16.71
N ARG A 170 -2.56 6.28 -16.74
CA ARG A 170 -3.26 7.03 -15.70
C ARG A 170 -4.78 6.80 -15.72
N ASN A 171 -5.37 6.76 -16.91
CA ASN A 171 -6.80 6.56 -17.12
C ASN A 171 -7.08 5.91 -18.49
N VAL A 172 -8.34 5.58 -18.73
CA VAL A 172 -8.79 4.91 -19.97
C VAL A 172 -8.48 5.73 -21.22
N THR A 173 -8.66 7.05 -21.15
CA THR A 173 -8.37 7.94 -22.28
C THR A 173 -6.87 7.91 -22.61
N HIS A 174 -6.01 7.96 -21.61
CA HIS A 174 -4.57 7.85 -21.78
C HIS A 174 -4.18 6.51 -22.40
N ALA A 175 -4.68 5.39 -21.87
CA ALA A 175 -4.37 4.07 -22.40
C ALA A 175 -4.79 3.92 -23.88
N ARG A 176 -5.98 4.41 -24.24
CA ARG A 176 -6.46 4.39 -25.62
C ARG A 176 -5.57 5.23 -26.53
N MET A 177 -5.29 6.48 -26.15
CA MET A 177 -4.48 7.38 -26.96
C MET A 177 -3.05 6.86 -27.18
N MET A 178 -2.42 6.31 -26.14
CA MET A 178 -1.09 5.69 -26.23
C MET A 178 -1.12 4.43 -27.11
N CYS A 179 -2.16 3.62 -27.01
CA CYS A 179 -2.36 2.45 -27.85
C CYS A 179 -2.48 2.86 -29.34
N GLU A 180 -3.26 3.89 -29.65
CA GLU A 180 -3.42 4.41 -30.99
C GLU A 180 -2.10 5.03 -31.51
N ALA A 181 -1.47 5.88 -30.72
CA ALA A 181 -0.26 6.62 -31.14
C ALA A 181 0.97 5.72 -31.33
N LEU A 182 1.17 4.72 -30.49
CA LEU A 182 2.27 3.74 -30.64
C LEU A 182 1.90 2.56 -31.57
N GLY A 183 0.63 2.46 -31.96
CA GLY A 183 0.12 1.41 -32.84
C GLY A 183 0.69 1.43 -34.25
N GLU A 184 1.27 2.54 -34.68
CA GLU A 184 1.98 2.64 -35.95
C GLU A 184 3.36 1.96 -35.94
N ARG A 185 3.95 1.78 -34.74
CA ARG A 185 5.30 1.22 -34.55
C ARG A 185 5.31 -0.17 -33.94
N TYR A 186 4.34 -0.44 -33.08
CA TYR A 186 4.21 -1.70 -32.35
C TYR A 186 2.81 -2.29 -32.53
N LYS A 187 2.70 -3.57 -32.32
CA LYS A 187 1.38 -4.22 -32.18
C LYS A 187 0.87 -3.99 -30.77
N THR A 188 -0.15 -3.15 -30.65
CA THR A 188 -0.65 -2.66 -29.38
C THR A 188 -2.10 -3.07 -29.13
N ALA A 189 -2.43 -3.24 -27.86
CA ALA A 189 -3.80 -3.35 -27.38
C ALA A 189 -3.95 -2.59 -26.07
N TYR A 190 -5.20 -2.26 -25.67
CA TYR A 190 -5.45 -1.70 -24.35
C TYR A 190 -6.61 -2.41 -23.65
N LEU A 191 -6.53 -2.48 -22.32
CA LEU A 191 -7.56 -3.05 -21.47
C LEU A 191 -8.02 -2.04 -20.41
N THR A 192 -9.31 -2.12 -20.10
CA THR A 192 -9.98 -1.27 -19.11
C THR A 192 -10.85 -2.11 -18.20
N GLY A 193 -11.38 -1.52 -17.13
CA GLY A 193 -12.36 -2.16 -16.25
C GLY A 193 -13.66 -2.62 -16.97
N ARG A 194 -13.93 -2.13 -18.18
CA ARG A 194 -15.12 -2.48 -18.96
C ARG A 194 -14.98 -3.73 -19.80
N ASN A 195 -13.76 -4.19 -20.05
CA ASN A 195 -13.54 -5.42 -20.80
C ASN A 195 -14.00 -6.63 -19.96
N ASP A 196 -14.63 -7.59 -20.61
CA ASP A 196 -15.00 -8.83 -19.95
C ASP A 196 -13.78 -9.70 -19.61
N ILE A 197 -13.97 -10.67 -18.72
CA ILE A 197 -12.89 -11.55 -18.24
C ILE A 197 -12.26 -12.33 -19.41
N GLY A 198 -13.07 -12.78 -20.38
CA GLY A 198 -12.59 -13.54 -21.54
C GLY A 198 -11.72 -12.69 -22.47
N GLU A 199 -12.07 -11.41 -22.68
CA GLU A 199 -11.25 -10.46 -23.44
C GLU A 199 -9.92 -10.21 -22.77
N ARG A 200 -9.92 -10.02 -21.44
CA ARG A 200 -8.70 -9.82 -20.66
C ARG A 200 -7.77 -11.03 -20.76
N ILE A 201 -8.28 -12.23 -20.51
CA ILE A 201 -7.51 -13.49 -20.60
C ILE A 201 -6.93 -13.66 -22.00
N ARG A 202 -7.68 -13.39 -23.06
CA ARG A 202 -7.18 -13.45 -24.42
C ARG A 202 -6.03 -12.51 -24.66
N ALA A 203 -6.15 -11.23 -24.26
CA ALA A 203 -5.10 -10.25 -24.43
C ALA A 203 -3.83 -10.63 -23.65
N TYR A 204 -3.97 -11.19 -22.45
CA TYR A 204 -2.83 -11.67 -21.66
C TYR A 204 -2.13 -12.86 -22.33
N ASN A 205 -2.89 -13.81 -22.84
CA ASN A 205 -2.35 -14.95 -23.57
C ASN A 205 -1.67 -14.51 -24.87
N ASP A 206 -2.30 -13.61 -25.64
CA ASP A 206 -1.74 -13.09 -26.88
C ASP A 206 -0.42 -12.34 -26.64
N LEU A 207 -0.29 -11.60 -25.52
CA LEU A 207 0.97 -10.92 -25.16
C LEU A 207 2.09 -11.94 -24.85
N GLN A 208 1.77 -13.04 -24.21
CA GLN A 208 2.75 -14.04 -23.79
C GLN A 208 3.13 -15.02 -24.90
N ASP A 209 2.25 -15.25 -25.87
CA ASP A 209 2.44 -16.19 -26.95
C ASP A 209 3.41 -15.63 -28.02
N ASP A 210 4.52 -16.33 -28.25
CA ASP A 210 5.53 -15.94 -29.23
C ASP A 210 5.03 -16.01 -30.70
N THR A 211 3.93 -16.73 -30.93
CA THR A 211 3.32 -16.87 -32.27
C THR A 211 2.34 -15.73 -32.61
N LYS A 212 1.94 -14.93 -31.60
CA LYS A 212 1.06 -13.77 -31.75
C LYS A 212 1.87 -12.50 -31.97
N ASP A 213 1.24 -11.49 -32.55
CA ASP A 213 1.93 -10.24 -32.89
C ASP A 213 1.94 -9.20 -31.77
N LEU A 214 1.07 -9.32 -30.74
CA LEU A 214 0.94 -8.35 -29.67
C LEU A 214 2.27 -8.11 -28.94
N GLU A 215 2.71 -6.85 -28.87
CA GLU A 215 3.98 -6.44 -28.25
C GLU A 215 3.78 -5.59 -27.00
N ILE A 216 2.78 -4.69 -27.00
CA ILE A 216 2.54 -3.77 -25.87
C ILE A 216 1.07 -3.81 -25.49
N LEU A 217 0.81 -4.10 -24.22
CA LEU A 217 -0.52 -4.05 -23.63
C LEU A 217 -0.64 -2.86 -22.65
N PHE A 218 -1.45 -1.88 -23.02
CA PHE A 218 -1.75 -0.73 -22.16
C PHE A 218 -2.88 -1.06 -21.20
N THR A 219 -2.74 -0.66 -19.93
CA THR A 219 -3.69 -0.99 -18.88
C THR A 219 -3.90 0.14 -17.89
N VAL A 220 -5.08 0.15 -17.27
CA VAL A 220 -5.46 1.11 -16.23
C VAL A 220 -6.06 0.34 -15.06
N ASP A 221 -5.38 0.32 -13.92
CA ASP A 221 -5.82 -0.23 -12.62
C ASP A 221 -6.39 -1.67 -12.57
N ILE A 222 -6.62 -2.31 -13.72
CA ILE A 222 -7.22 -3.65 -13.81
C ILE A 222 -6.23 -4.80 -13.53
N LEU A 223 -4.95 -4.48 -13.41
CA LEU A 223 -3.88 -5.45 -13.13
C LEU A 223 -3.33 -5.31 -11.71
N ASN A 224 -4.01 -4.59 -10.84
CA ASN A 224 -3.57 -4.44 -9.47
C ASN A 224 -3.71 -5.76 -8.69
N GLU A 225 -4.70 -6.61 -9.04
CA GLU A 225 -4.98 -7.86 -8.33
C GLU A 225 -5.29 -9.03 -9.30
N GLY A 226 -4.87 -10.25 -8.90
CA GLY A 226 -5.38 -11.50 -9.46
C GLY A 226 -4.96 -11.92 -10.88
N VAL A 227 -4.11 -11.16 -11.58
CA VAL A 227 -3.70 -11.48 -12.96
C VAL A 227 -2.28 -12.01 -13.01
N ASP A 228 -2.07 -13.11 -13.71
CA ASP A 228 -0.78 -13.74 -13.93
C ASP A 228 -0.32 -13.60 -15.38
N ILE A 229 0.78 -12.85 -15.58
CA ILE A 229 1.39 -12.64 -16.91
C ILE A 229 2.92 -12.86 -16.81
N PRO A 230 3.38 -14.07 -16.51
CA PRO A 230 4.80 -14.33 -16.27
C PRO A 230 5.69 -14.06 -17.48
N GLY A 231 5.15 -14.11 -18.69
CA GLY A 231 5.89 -13.87 -19.94
C GLY A 231 6.30 -12.41 -20.17
N VAL A 232 5.77 -11.45 -19.41
CA VAL A 232 6.16 -10.02 -19.54
C VAL A 232 7.65 -9.85 -19.27
N ASN A 233 8.35 -9.18 -20.19
CA ASN A 233 9.78 -8.91 -20.11
C ASN A 233 10.13 -7.41 -20.07
N MET A 234 9.11 -6.53 -20.25
CA MET A 234 9.25 -5.09 -20.06
C MET A 234 8.03 -4.51 -19.36
N VAL A 235 8.26 -3.60 -18.44
CA VAL A 235 7.21 -2.82 -17.74
C VAL A 235 7.44 -1.34 -18.03
N LEU A 236 6.39 -0.67 -18.51
CA LEU A 236 6.40 0.77 -18.80
C LEU A 236 5.49 1.49 -17.81
N PHE A 237 6.06 2.36 -17.04
CA PHE A 237 5.29 3.26 -16.17
C PHE A 237 5.10 4.60 -16.89
N LEU A 238 3.94 4.79 -17.50
CA LEU A 238 3.56 6.02 -18.21
C LEU A 238 2.73 6.97 -17.34
N ARG A 239 2.60 6.66 -16.07
CA ARG A 239 1.91 7.50 -15.09
C ARG A 239 2.74 7.64 -13.82
N PRO A 240 2.70 8.78 -13.12
CA PRO A 240 3.18 8.84 -11.76
C PRO A 240 2.33 7.93 -10.86
N THR A 241 2.92 6.94 -10.23
CA THR A 241 2.27 6.14 -9.18
C THR A 241 2.75 6.66 -7.84
N GLU A 242 1.86 7.12 -6.98
CA GLU A 242 2.25 7.71 -5.70
C GLU A 242 2.39 6.67 -4.57
N SER A 243 1.87 5.44 -4.77
CA SER A 243 1.90 4.36 -3.80
C SER A 243 3.02 3.36 -4.08
N THR A 244 3.88 3.13 -3.10
CA THR A 244 4.92 2.08 -3.11
C THR A 244 4.30 0.69 -3.28
N THR A 245 3.16 0.45 -2.63
CA THR A 245 2.39 -0.80 -2.72
C THR A 245 1.96 -1.09 -4.15
N ILE A 246 1.33 -0.11 -4.82
CA ILE A 246 0.89 -0.25 -6.22
C ILE A 246 2.10 -0.47 -7.13
N PHE A 247 3.21 0.22 -6.89
CA PHE A 247 4.45 0.04 -7.65
C PHE A 247 4.97 -1.40 -7.53
N ILE A 248 5.09 -1.93 -6.30
CA ILE A 248 5.54 -3.30 -6.04
C ILE A 248 4.59 -4.32 -6.68
N GLN A 249 3.28 -4.14 -6.55
CA GLN A 249 2.29 -5.02 -7.14
C GLN A 249 2.36 -5.03 -8.67
N GLN A 250 2.51 -3.86 -9.30
CA GLN A 250 2.65 -3.73 -10.75
C GLN A 250 3.98 -4.31 -11.25
N LEU A 251 5.07 -4.03 -10.56
CA LEU A 251 6.38 -4.58 -10.85
C LEU A 251 6.37 -6.12 -10.70
N GLY A 252 5.81 -6.62 -9.62
CA GLY A 252 5.72 -8.05 -9.30
C GLY A 252 5.06 -8.90 -10.40
N ARG A 253 4.15 -8.31 -11.17
CA ARG A 253 3.54 -9.00 -12.33
C ARG A 253 4.58 -9.40 -13.38
N GLY A 254 5.59 -8.55 -13.57
CA GLY A 254 6.68 -8.82 -14.48
C GLY A 254 7.80 -9.69 -13.89
N LEU A 255 7.92 -9.83 -12.57
CA LEU A 255 9.07 -10.52 -11.96
C LEU A 255 8.93 -12.04 -11.89
N ARG A 256 7.80 -12.61 -12.25
CA ARG A 256 7.61 -14.07 -12.22
C ARG A 256 8.52 -14.77 -13.20
N LYS A 257 9.02 -15.93 -12.83
CA LYS A 257 9.85 -16.77 -13.69
C LYS A 257 9.08 -17.24 -14.91
N TYR A 258 9.75 -17.21 -16.06
CA TYR A 258 9.22 -17.71 -17.33
C TYR A 258 10.37 -18.29 -18.16
N PRO A 259 10.14 -19.29 -19.01
CA PRO A 259 11.19 -19.88 -19.84
C PRO A 259 11.97 -18.82 -20.64
N ASN A 260 13.29 -18.88 -20.60
CA ASN A 260 14.21 -17.95 -21.28
C ASN A 260 14.16 -16.48 -20.83
N LYS A 261 13.53 -16.19 -19.68
CA LYS A 261 13.48 -14.85 -19.12
C LYS A 261 14.54 -14.70 -18.02
N GLU A 262 15.57 -13.92 -18.30
CA GLU A 262 16.68 -13.66 -17.37
C GLU A 262 16.36 -12.51 -16.39
N TYR A 263 15.67 -11.48 -16.86
CA TYR A 263 15.31 -10.28 -16.09
C TYR A 263 14.11 -9.57 -16.70
N VAL A 264 13.61 -8.57 -16.01
CA VAL A 264 12.59 -7.64 -16.53
C VAL A 264 13.19 -6.25 -16.68
N THR A 265 12.98 -5.62 -17.84
CA THR A 265 13.29 -4.20 -18.03
C THR A 265 12.14 -3.35 -17.52
N VAL A 266 12.45 -2.36 -16.70
CA VAL A 266 11.48 -1.39 -16.16
C VAL A 266 11.85 -0.01 -16.66
N LEU A 267 11.00 0.59 -17.50
CA LEU A 267 11.13 1.97 -17.92
C LEU A 267 10.13 2.83 -17.15
N ASP A 268 10.65 3.72 -16.34
CA ASP A 268 9.85 4.63 -15.54
C ASP A 268 10.07 6.06 -16.04
N PHE A 269 9.07 6.61 -16.69
CA PHE A 269 9.12 7.97 -17.20
C PHE A 269 8.80 8.93 -16.05
N ILE A 270 9.87 9.26 -15.33
CA ILE A 270 9.85 10.15 -14.18
C ILE A 270 9.72 11.56 -14.73
N GLY A 271 8.51 12.09 -14.82
CA GLY A 271 8.32 13.52 -15.05
C GLY A 271 8.93 14.33 -13.89
N ASN A 272 8.42 15.49 -13.59
CA ASN A 272 8.84 16.30 -12.41
C ASN A 272 8.51 15.66 -11.05
N SER A 273 8.17 14.37 -11.00
CA SER A 273 7.79 13.66 -9.77
C SER A 273 8.96 12.87 -9.19
N TYR A 274 9.91 13.58 -8.61
CA TYR A 274 11.05 12.99 -7.87
C TYR A 274 10.65 12.14 -6.66
N LYS A 275 9.42 12.28 -6.17
CA LYS A 275 8.83 11.42 -5.13
C LYS A 275 8.95 9.94 -5.46
N ARG A 276 8.89 9.59 -6.73
CA ARG A 276 8.85 8.20 -7.20
C ARG A 276 10.18 7.46 -7.08
N SER A 277 11.28 8.13 -7.43
CA SER A 277 12.63 7.55 -7.26
C SER A 277 12.93 7.21 -5.80
N VAL A 278 12.35 8.00 -4.90
CA VAL A 278 12.39 7.77 -3.46
C VAL A 278 11.57 6.53 -3.08
N GLN A 279 10.43 6.30 -3.71
CA GLN A 279 9.58 5.13 -3.44
C GLN A 279 10.24 3.80 -3.84
N ILE A 280 11.09 3.82 -4.87
CA ILE A 280 11.86 2.63 -5.25
C ILE A 280 12.86 2.26 -4.15
N ALA A 281 13.52 3.25 -3.56
CA ALA A 281 14.40 3.04 -2.42
C ALA A 281 13.66 2.37 -1.26
N PHE A 282 12.42 2.79 -0.97
CA PHE A 282 11.57 2.17 0.04
C PHE A 282 11.16 0.74 -0.35
N ALA A 283 10.72 0.56 -1.58
CA ALA A 283 10.28 -0.76 -2.07
C ALA A 283 11.38 -1.83 -1.97
N LEU A 284 12.63 -1.45 -2.21
CA LEU A 284 13.78 -2.34 -2.23
C LEU A 284 14.55 -2.37 -0.91
N GLY A 285 14.51 -1.29 -0.14
CA GLY A 285 15.36 -1.11 1.04
C GLY A 285 14.80 -1.69 2.34
N SER A 286 13.55 -2.09 2.40
CA SER A 286 12.86 -2.47 3.66
C SER A 286 13.01 -1.40 4.76
N LEU A 287 13.09 -0.13 4.37
CA LEU A 287 13.28 0.99 5.27
C LEU A 287 11.91 1.49 5.72
N ALA A 288 11.22 0.69 6.53
CA ALA A 288 10.07 1.16 7.26
C ALA A 288 10.52 2.02 8.46
N GLU A 289 9.76 3.06 8.74
CA GLU A 289 9.50 3.65 10.03
C GLU A 289 10.20 4.93 10.49
N ASN A 290 11.28 5.45 9.89
CA ASN A 290 11.82 6.72 10.39
C ASN A 290 12.33 7.69 9.30
N PHE A 291 11.44 8.48 8.77
CA PHE A 291 11.66 9.44 7.67
C PHE A 291 12.84 10.44 7.89
N VAL A 292 13.26 10.71 9.10
CA VAL A 292 14.33 11.68 9.39
C VAL A 292 15.73 11.07 9.21
N MET A 293 15.93 9.80 9.57
CA MET A 293 17.17 9.06 9.25
C MET A 293 17.26 8.74 7.74
N GLU A 294 16.15 8.66 7.09
CA GLU A 294 15.96 8.25 5.70
C GLU A 294 16.45 9.27 4.69
N LYS A 295 16.36 10.57 4.96
CA LYS A 295 16.80 11.62 4.05
C LYS A 295 18.29 11.46 3.68
N ARG A 296 19.14 11.17 4.66
CA ARG A 296 20.58 10.96 4.43
C ARG A 296 20.86 9.64 3.74
N LEU A 297 20.14 8.60 4.13
CA LEU A 297 20.27 7.28 3.54
C LEU A 297 19.75 7.29 2.10
N MET A 298 18.60 7.91 1.83
CA MET A 298 18.08 8.07 0.47
C MET A 298 19.00 8.88 -0.43
N ALA A 299 19.57 9.98 0.08
CA ALA A 299 20.54 10.74 -0.68
C ALA A 299 21.80 9.92 -0.98
N SER A 300 22.24 9.06 -0.07
CA SER A 300 23.34 8.13 -0.29
C SER A 300 22.98 7.08 -1.34
N LEU A 301 21.81 6.45 -1.22
CA LEU A 301 21.32 5.45 -2.18
C LEU A 301 21.22 6.02 -3.60
N VAL A 302 20.67 7.22 -3.75
CA VAL A 302 20.57 7.89 -5.05
C VAL A 302 21.96 8.21 -5.64
N LYS A 303 22.90 8.67 -4.80
CA LYS A 303 24.28 8.96 -5.23
C LYS A 303 25.02 7.74 -5.74
N ASP A 304 24.81 6.62 -5.08
CA ASP A 304 25.54 5.37 -5.32
C ASP A 304 24.77 4.38 -6.22
N ASP A 305 23.78 4.85 -6.98
CA ASP A 305 22.93 4.00 -7.85
C ASP A 305 22.34 2.79 -7.11
N PHE A 306 21.96 2.99 -5.84
CA PHE A 306 21.39 1.97 -4.97
C PHE A 306 22.30 0.74 -4.73
N THR A 307 23.57 0.83 -5.05
CA THR A 307 24.55 -0.29 -4.87
C THR A 307 24.65 -0.72 -3.41
N ALA A 308 24.50 0.20 -2.47
CA ALA A 308 24.52 -0.08 -1.04
C ALA A 308 23.40 -1.06 -0.58
N LEU A 309 22.38 -1.29 -1.38
CA LEU A 309 21.34 -2.31 -1.10
C LEU A 309 21.84 -3.75 -1.32
N GLY A 310 23.01 -3.95 -1.96
CA GLY A 310 23.59 -5.26 -2.22
C GLY A 310 22.78 -6.13 -3.20
N LEU A 311 21.89 -5.51 -3.99
CA LEU A 311 21.03 -6.24 -4.95
C LEU A 311 21.71 -6.47 -6.31
N THR A 312 22.78 -5.76 -6.59
CA THR A 312 23.60 -5.92 -7.82
C THR A 312 24.17 -7.33 -7.94
N ASP A 313 24.54 -7.96 -6.84
CA ASP A 313 25.06 -9.33 -6.81
C ASP A 313 24.00 -10.36 -7.26
N TYR A 314 22.73 -9.98 -7.20
CA TYR A 314 21.58 -10.79 -7.62
C TYR A 314 21.00 -10.35 -8.98
N GLY A 315 21.71 -9.49 -9.72
CA GLY A 315 21.33 -9.07 -11.07
C GLY A 315 20.32 -7.92 -11.16
N VAL A 316 20.05 -7.23 -10.04
CA VAL A 316 19.25 -5.99 -10.07
C VAL A 316 20.15 -4.83 -10.43
N GLU A 317 19.73 -4.06 -11.44
CA GLU A 317 20.41 -2.83 -11.86
C GLU A 317 19.41 -1.67 -11.76
N ILE A 318 19.85 -0.54 -11.20
CA ILE A 318 19.04 0.69 -11.12
C ILE A 318 19.84 1.82 -11.75
N HIS A 319 19.30 2.38 -12.82
CA HIS A 319 19.92 3.47 -13.57
C HIS A 319 19.01 4.70 -13.52
N ILE A 320 19.56 5.79 -13.01
CA ILE A 320 18.93 7.11 -13.04
C ILE A 320 19.93 8.06 -13.69
N ASP A 321 19.50 8.84 -14.66
CA ASP A 321 20.40 9.79 -15.34
C ASP A 321 20.94 10.86 -14.37
N ASP A 322 22.16 11.36 -14.63
CA ASP A 322 22.85 12.24 -13.70
C ASP A 322 22.10 13.56 -13.43
N LEU A 323 21.40 14.09 -14.41
CA LEU A 323 20.58 15.30 -14.22
C LEU A 323 19.39 15.00 -13.31
N SER A 324 18.75 13.87 -13.50
CA SER A 324 17.66 13.41 -12.61
C SER A 324 18.17 13.16 -11.20
N LYS A 325 19.40 12.60 -11.04
CA LYS A 325 20.01 12.44 -9.72
C LYS A 325 20.25 13.78 -9.01
N GLU A 326 20.81 14.76 -9.73
CA GLU A 326 21.03 16.10 -9.17
C GLU A 326 19.73 16.75 -8.73
N GLU A 327 18.69 16.64 -9.54
CA GLU A 327 17.37 17.19 -9.22
C GLU A 327 16.69 16.43 -8.07
N ILE A 328 16.80 15.08 -8.03
CA ILE A 328 16.32 14.25 -6.91
C ILE A 328 17.05 14.63 -5.62
N LEU A 329 18.37 14.76 -5.65
CA LEU A 329 19.16 15.15 -4.50
C LEU A 329 18.82 16.56 -4.03
N ALA A 330 18.66 17.51 -4.97
CA ALA A 330 18.23 18.86 -4.66
C ALA A 330 16.81 18.89 -4.09
N TYR A 331 15.93 18.02 -4.58
CA TYR A 331 14.59 17.83 -4.04
C TYR A 331 14.64 17.24 -2.63
N ILE A 332 15.39 16.16 -2.41
CA ILE A 332 15.60 15.57 -1.08
C ILE A 332 16.20 16.60 -0.10
N ASP A 333 17.12 17.44 -0.56
CA ASP A 333 17.76 18.46 0.28
C ASP A 333 16.82 19.63 0.61
N LYS A 334 16.13 20.16 -0.38
CA LYS A 334 15.20 21.28 -0.21
C LYS A 334 13.91 20.89 0.49
N GLU A 335 13.46 19.64 0.27
CA GLU A 335 12.15 19.22 0.73
C GLU A 335 12.23 18.70 2.16
N ASN A 336 11.43 19.33 2.98
CA ASN A 336 10.99 18.74 4.23
C ASN A 336 9.69 17.99 3.92
N PHE A 337 9.77 16.67 3.71
CA PHE A 337 8.60 15.82 3.41
C PHE A 337 7.51 15.91 4.49
N ASN A 338 7.88 16.41 5.66
CA ASN A 338 6.95 16.78 6.71
C ASN A 338 6.58 18.27 6.67
N ALA A 339 6.89 19.00 5.59
CA ALA A 339 6.45 20.39 5.47
C ALA A 339 4.92 20.45 5.42
N ILE A 340 4.36 21.39 6.14
CA ILE A 340 2.91 21.58 6.26
C ILE A 340 2.19 21.64 4.90
N LYS A 341 2.87 22.16 3.85
CA LYS A 341 2.31 22.26 2.50
C LYS A 341 1.98 20.89 1.89
N TYR A 342 2.87 19.88 2.08
CA TYR A 342 2.67 18.53 1.57
C TYR A 342 1.62 17.78 2.37
N LEU A 343 1.71 17.85 3.69
CA LEU A 343 0.72 17.23 4.56
C LEU A 343 -0.68 17.84 4.35
N LYS A 344 -0.73 19.15 4.12
CA LYS A 344 -1.98 19.82 3.75
C LYS A 344 -2.51 19.31 2.40
N GLN A 345 -1.65 19.12 1.40
CA GLN A 345 -2.04 18.56 0.12
C GLN A 345 -2.48 17.10 0.24
N ASP A 346 -1.72 16.27 0.97
CA ASP A 346 -2.06 14.87 1.24
C ASP A 346 -3.42 14.78 1.95
N TYR A 347 -3.67 15.65 2.95
CA TYR A 347 -4.94 15.74 3.65
C TYR A 347 -6.11 16.06 2.70
N TRP A 348 -5.99 17.12 1.89
CA TRP A 348 -7.08 17.53 0.99
C TRP A 348 -7.32 16.51 -0.13
N ASN A 349 -6.28 15.88 -0.64
CA ASN A 349 -6.41 14.80 -1.61
C ASN A 349 -7.15 13.60 -1.00
N PHE A 350 -6.80 13.23 0.22
CA PHE A 350 -7.45 12.12 0.92
C PHE A 350 -8.91 12.45 1.27
N LYS A 351 -9.18 13.64 1.80
CA LYS A 351 -10.55 14.09 2.07
C LYS A 351 -11.42 14.04 0.82
N LYS A 352 -10.89 14.47 -0.32
CA LYS A 352 -11.59 14.41 -1.61
C LYS A 352 -11.76 12.98 -2.10
N TYR A 353 -10.76 12.13 -1.89
CA TYR A 353 -10.80 10.72 -2.31
C TYR A 353 -11.92 9.95 -1.64
N ILE A 354 -12.11 10.13 -0.34
CA ILE A 354 -13.18 9.48 0.43
C ILE A 354 -14.53 10.20 0.37
N ASP A 355 -14.61 11.31 -0.39
CA ASP A 355 -15.80 12.18 -0.49
C ASP A 355 -16.38 12.58 0.88
N ALA A 356 -15.48 12.94 1.82
CA ALA A 356 -15.88 13.28 3.18
C ALA A 356 -16.56 14.64 3.25
N GLU A 357 -17.81 14.67 3.67
CA GLU A 357 -18.57 15.92 3.92
C GLU A 357 -17.88 16.81 4.98
N PHE A 358 -17.36 16.16 6.02
CA PHE A 358 -16.58 16.80 7.09
C PHE A 358 -15.10 16.45 6.95
N TYR A 359 -14.33 16.62 8.04
CA TYR A 359 -12.94 16.18 8.08
C TYR A 359 -12.86 14.64 8.22
N PRO A 360 -11.88 13.98 7.57
CA PRO A 360 -11.62 12.56 7.77
C PRO A 360 -11.36 12.24 9.25
N LYS A 361 -12.04 11.23 9.77
CA LYS A 361 -11.83 10.73 11.13
C LYS A 361 -10.70 9.70 11.14
N HIS A 362 -10.19 9.35 12.31
CA HIS A 362 -9.17 8.32 12.44
C HIS A 362 -9.59 7.01 11.77
N VAL A 363 -10.86 6.63 11.88
CA VAL A 363 -11.42 5.44 11.24
C VAL A 363 -11.36 5.49 9.72
N ASP A 364 -11.42 6.66 9.11
CA ASP A 364 -11.32 6.81 7.65
C ASP A 364 -9.90 6.56 7.18
N TYR A 365 -8.89 6.97 7.95
CA TYR A 365 -7.48 6.64 7.70
C TYR A 365 -7.21 5.15 7.86
N ILE A 366 -7.90 4.53 8.80
CA ILE A 366 -7.79 3.10 9.10
C ILE A 366 -8.40 2.25 7.98
N ASN A 367 -9.49 2.69 7.38
CA ASN A 367 -10.25 1.91 6.40
C ASN A 367 -9.85 2.16 4.94
N ASN A 368 -8.81 2.94 4.67
CA ASN A 368 -8.42 3.31 3.32
C ASN A 368 -6.91 3.13 3.09
N ASP A 369 -6.56 2.27 2.17
CA ASP A 369 -5.17 1.95 1.81
C ASP A 369 -4.38 3.14 1.22
N CYS A 370 -5.10 4.15 0.70
CA CYS A 370 -4.52 5.39 0.17
C CYS A 370 -4.37 6.49 1.23
N ALA A 371 -4.70 6.20 2.50
CA ALA A 371 -4.65 7.20 3.54
C ALA A 371 -3.21 7.63 3.85
N PRO A 372 -2.94 8.94 4.02
CA PRO A 372 -1.65 9.38 4.49
C PRO A 372 -1.45 8.99 5.96
N ASP A 373 -0.19 8.79 6.35
CA ASP A 373 0.14 8.46 7.74
C ASP A 373 -0.28 9.57 8.71
N LEU A 374 -1.16 9.22 9.63
CA LEU A 374 -1.75 10.14 10.61
C LEU A 374 -0.71 10.73 11.58
N ILE A 375 0.35 9.96 11.90
CA ILE A 375 1.41 10.38 12.82
C ILE A 375 2.19 11.57 12.26
N ARG A 376 2.35 11.63 10.94
CA ARG A 376 3.03 12.76 10.26
C ARG A 376 2.32 14.09 10.52
N PHE A 377 0.98 14.11 10.56
CA PHE A 377 0.22 15.33 10.84
C PHE A 377 0.45 15.88 12.26
N MET A 378 0.73 14.99 13.21
CA MET A 378 0.99 15.34 14.60
C MET A 378 2.44 15.83 14.82
N SER A 379 3.37 15.37 14.00
CA SER A 379 4.80 15.69 14.14
C SER A 379 5.20 17.08 13.62
N VAL A 380 4.37 17.71 12.79
CA VAL A 380 4.68 19.00 12.16
C VAL A 380 4.35 20.19 13.03
N LYS A 381 4.94 21.34 12.66
CA LYS A 381 4.66 22.64 13.27
C LYS A 381 3.69 23.42 12.38
N THR A 382 2.57 23.86 12.95
CA THR A 382 1.70 24.88 12.36
C THR A 382 1.80 26.15 13.20
N GLN A 383 1.88 27.31 12.57
CA GLN A 383 1.98 28.59 13.26
C GLN A 383 3.09 28.63 14.34
N ASN A 384 4.26 28.05 14.01
CA ASN A 384 5.45 27.94 14.90
C ASN A 384 5.28 27.07 16.16
N ARG A 385 4.16 26.33 16.28
CA ARG A 385 3.95 25.36 17.37
C ARG A 385 3.83 23.95 16.81
N LYS A 386 4.39 22.97 17.50
CA LYS A 386 4.20 21.55 17.19
C LYS A 386 2.72 21.20 17.37
N ASN A 387 2.13 20.49 16.41
CA ASN A 387 0.69 20.17 16.46
C ASN A 387 0.35 19.25 17.63
N CYS A 388 1.18 18.28 17.91
CA CYS A 388 1.01 17.27 18.96
C CYS A 388 -0.26 16.41 18.85
N SER A 389 -1.21 16.77 17.99
CA SER A 389 -2.42 16.00 17.71
C SER A 389 -2.96 16.30 16.31
N TYR A 390 -3.75 15.37 15.78
CA TYR A 390 -4.47 15.55 14.53
C TYR A 390 -5.45 16.74 14.59
N TYR A 391 -6.13 16.93 15.72
CA TYR A 391 -7.01 18.09 15.93
C TYR A 391 -6.28 19.43 15.74
N ASN A 392 -5.09 19.56 16.33
CA ASN A 392 -4.30 20.79 16.18
C ASN A 392 -3.80 20.98 14.74
N PHE A 393 -3.49 19.89 14.03
CA PHE A 393 -3.18 19.97 12.62
C PHE A 393 -4.37 20.50 11.81
N LEU A 394 -5.56 19.92 11.98
CA LEU A 394 -6.78 20.36 11.30
C LEU A 394 -7.07 21.83 11.54
N LYS A 395 -6.99 22.27 12.80
CA LYS A 395 -7.13 23.67 13.17
C LYS A 395 -6.07 24.54 12.49
N GLY A 396 -4.82 24.07 12.44
CA GLY A 396 -3.69 24.79 11.85
C GLY A 396 -3.77 24.94 10.33
N ILE A 397 -4.44 24.04 9.63
CA ILE A 397 -4.65 24.12 8.17
C ILE A 397 -5.94 24.85 7.78
N GLY A 398 -6.75 25.26 8.76
CA GLY A 398 -8.00 25.98 8.54
C GLY A 398 -9.17 25.08 8.15
N GLU A 399 -9.20 23.82 8.63
CA GLU A 399 -10.36 22.95 8.43
C GLU A 399 -11.59 23.52 9.15
N GLU A 400 -12.73 23.50 8.46
CA GLU A 400 -13.99 23.96 8.97
C GLU A 400 -14.74 22.83 9.73
N ASN A 401 -15.75 23.22 10.50
CA ASN A 401 -16.63 22.26 11.23
C ASN A 401 -15.92 21.39 12.27
N LEU A 402 -14.83 21.88 12.86
CA LEU A 402 -14.17 21.19 13.97
C LEU A 402 -14.95 21.35 15.28
N PRO A 403 -14.98 20.32 16.16
CA PRO A 403 -15.55 20.48 17.49
C PRO A 403 -14.78 21.55 18.29
N LEU A 404 -15.52 22.35 19.04
CA LEU A 404 -14.93 23.35 19.92
C LEU A 404 -14.51 22.66 21.23
N PHE A 405 -13.22 22.47 21.41
CA PHE A 405 -12.65 21.92 22.63
C PHE A 405 -12.15 23.00 23.56
N THR A 406 -12.35 22.80 24.87
CA THR A 406 -11.71 23.58 25.93
C THR A 406 -10.20 23.32 25.95
N GLU A 407 -9.44 24.19 26.60
CA GLU A 407 -7.98 24.00 26.72
C GLU A 407 -7.60 22.67 27.38
N ARG A 408 -8.38 22.27 28.40
CA ARG A 408 -8.16 20.97 29.07
C ARG A 408 -8.43 19.78 28.13
N GLN A 409 -9.48 19.85 27.31
CA GLN A 409 -9.76 18.81 26.31
C GLN A 409 -8.69 18.76 25.22
N ILE A 410 -8.16 19.91 24.79
CA ILE A 410 -7.05 19.96 23.84
C ILE A 410 -5.78 19.34 24.44
N ALA A 411 -5.46 19.66 25.71
CA ALA A 411 -4.33 19.06 26.41
C ALA A 411 -4.48 17.52 26.48
N PHE A 412 -5.66 17.05 26.78
CA PHE A 412 -5.97 15.61 26.83
C PHE A 412 -5.86 14.94 25.46
N VAL A 413 -6.38 15.55 24.39
CA VAL A 413 -6.24 15.04 23.02
C VAL A 413 -4.76 14.99 22.59
N ASN A 414 -3.97 16.00 22.97
CA ASN A 414 -2.54 16.02 22.71
C ASN A 414 -1.80 14.90 23.47
N TYR A 415 -2.17 14.68 24.72
CA TYR A 415 -1.63 13.60 25.54
C TYR A 415 -1.91 12.23 24.89
N LEU A 416 -3.19 11.94 24.57
CA LEU A 416 -3.57 10.69 23.89
C LEU A 416 -2.85 10.51 22.56
N SER A 417 -2.71 11.58 21.78
CA SER A 417 -2.00 11.54 20.51
C SER A 417 -0.52 11.23 20.68
N GLY A 418 0.08 11.64 21.80
CA GLY A 418 1.47 11.32 22.14
C GLY A 418 1.70 9.86 22.54
N LEU A 419 0.63 9.13 22.87
CA LEU A 419 0.68 7.71 23.22
C LEU A 419 0.48 6.79 22.02
N LEU A 420 0.13 7.35 20.85
CA LEU A 420 -0.07 6.56 19.63
C LEU A 420 1.27 6.04 19.06
N PRO A 421 1.30 4.83 18.51
CA PRO A 421 0.22 3.85 18.54
C PRO A 421 0.08 3.19 19.92
N LEU A 422 -1.12 3.20 20.48
CA LEU A 422 -1.44 2.41 21.67
C LEU A 422 -1.43 0.93 21.25
N VAL A 423 -0.40 0.23 21.64
CA VAL A 423 -0.10 -1.13 21.16
C VAL A 423 -0.97 -2.18 21.84
N ARG A 424 -1.55 -1.87 23.02
CA ARG A 424 -2.27 -2.86 23.81
C ARG A 424 -3.60 -2.33 24.36
N VAL A 425 -4.54 -3.24 24.48
CA VAL A 425 -5.85 -2.98 25.10
C VAL A 425 -5.72 -2.43 26.52
N HIS A 426 -4.68 -2.83 27.25
CA HIS A 426 -4.40 -2.45 28.64
C HIS A 426 -4.25 -0.93 28.79
N GLU A 427 -3.39 -0.29 28.02
CA GLU A 427 -3.17 1.15 28.08
C GLU A 427 -4.45 1.92 27.80
N TYR A 428 -5.20 1.47 26.78
CA TYR A 428 -6.47 2.10 26.44
C TYR A 428 -7.51 2.00 27.55
N GLN A 429 -7.67 0.82 28.14
CA GLN A 429 -8.62 0.59 29.24
C GLN A 429 -8.22 1.36 30.51
N ILE A 430 -6.93 1.44 30.81
CA ILE A 430 -6.43 2.24 31.94
C ILE A 430 -6.79 3.71 31.74
N VAL A 431 -6.47 4.29 30.58
CA VAL A 431 -6.80 5.69 30.27
C VAL A 431 -8.31 5.91 30.35
N LYS A 432 -9.12 5.03 29.76
CA LYS A 432 -10.58 5.10 29.79
C LYS A 432 -11.12 5.12 31.23
N TYR A 433 -10.58 4.29 32.11
CA TYR A 433 -11.02 4.22 33.50
C TYR A 433 -10.59 5.44 34.31
N LEU A 434 -9.36 5.95 34.07
CA LEU A 434 -8.85 7.16 34.73
C LEU A 434 -9.59 8.45 34.31
N LEU A 435 -10.31 8.45 33.18
CA LEU A 435 -11.20 9.56 32.82
C LEU A 435 -12.35 9.76 33.84
N THR A 436 -12.70 8.73 34.58
CA THR A 436 -13.72 8.82 35.64
C THR A 436 -13.20 9.41 36.96
N GLY A 437 -11.92 9.70 37.04
CA GLY A 437 -11.21 10.26 38.18
C GLY A 437 -10.01 9.44 38.62
N GLN A 438 -9.34 9.92 39.65
CA GLN A 438 -8.20 9.27 40.29
C GLN A 438 -8.58 7.88 40.80
N LYS A 439 -7.69 6.90 40.60
CA LYS A 439 -7.88 5.49 40.97
C LYS A 439 -6.69 4.96 41.73
N THR A 440 -6.95 4.04 42.63
CA THR A 440 -5.90 3.26 43.28
C THR A 440 -5.41 2.15 42.34
N TYR A 441 -4.19 1.63 42.60
CA TYR A 441 -3.67 0.50 41.84
C TYR A 441 -4.60 -0.72 41.90
N GLN A 442 -5.21 -0.98 43.06
CA GLN A 442 -6.13 -2.07 43.27
C GLN A 442 -7.44 -1.94 42.48
N GLU A 443 -7.97 -0.73 42.38
CA GLU A 443 -9.17 -0.44 41.55
C GLU A 443 -8.87 -0.64 40.07
N LEU A 444 -7.70 -0.22 39.57
CA LEU A 444 -7.26 -0.45 38.20
C LEU A 444 -7.07 -1.93 37.90
N GLU A 445 -6.42 -2.66 38.81
CA GLU A 445 -6.22 -4.11 38.68
C GLU A 445 -7.57 -4.84 38.60
N THR A 446 -8.49 -4.51 39.49
CA THR A 446 -9.84 -5.11 39.52
C THR A 446 -10.59 -4.82 38.23
N TYR A 447 -10.59 -3.56 37.79
CA TYR A 447 -11.22 -3.15 36.53
C TYR A 447 -10.67 -3.88 35.33
N LEU A 448 -9.34 -4.04 35.23
CA LEU A 448 -8.70 -4.72 34.11
C LEU A 448 -8.99 -6.23 34.13
N LYS A 449 -9.02 -6.87 35.31
CA LYS A 449 -9.43 -8.28 35.45
C LYS A 449 -10.86 -8.54 34.97
N GLU A 450 -11.74 -7.58 35.17
CA GLU A 450 -13.14 -7.66 34.72
C GLU A 450 -13.30 -7.36 33.22
N THR A 451 -12.37 -6.59 32.63
CA THR A 451 -12.54 -6.03 31.29
C THR A 451 -11.69 -6.75 30.24
N ILE A 452 -10.57 -7.32 30.64
CA ILE A 452 -9.59 -7.98 29.73
C ILE A 452 -9.53 -9.47 30.07
N PRO A 453 -9.91 -10.36 29.15
CA PRO A 453 -9.66 -11.79 29.29
C PRO A 453 -8.17 -12.06 29.49
N GLU A 454 -7.82 -13.03 30.34
CA GLU A 454 -6.44 -13.47 30.58
C GLU A 454 -5.48 -12.38 31.13
N PHE A 455 -6.00 -11.43 31.88
CA PHE A 455 -5.21 -10.38 32.51
C PHE A 455 -4.14 -10.94 33.46
N ALA A 456 -2.90 -10.44 33.36
CA ALA A 456 -1.81 -10.67 34.28
C ALA A 456 -1.32 -9.36 34.93
N GLU A 457 -0.97 -9.40 36.22
CA GLU A 457 -0.53 -8.20 36.98
C GLU A 457 0.70 -7.51 36.36
N GLU A 458 1.61 -8.28 35.78
CA GLU A 458 2.78 -7.75 35.09
C GLU A 458 2.40 -6.82 33.93
N GLN A 459 1.27 -7.08 33.27
CA GLN A 459 0.77 -6.26 32.17
C GLN A 459 0.29 -4.89 32.64
N LEU A 460 -0.35 -4.81 33.81
CA LEU A 460 -0.71 -3.54 34.43
C LEU A 460 0.53 -2.67 34.73
N ASN A 461 1.53 -3.27 35.39
CA ASN A 461 2.77 -2.56 35.72
C ASN A 461 3.50 -2.07 34.46
N HIS A 462 3.52 -2.87 33.42
CA HIS A 462 4.15 -2.53 32.16
C HIS A 462 3.37 -1.41 31.42
N ALA A 463 2.03 -1.47 31.43
CA ALA A 463 1.18 -0.45 30.83
C ALA A 463 1.29 0.90 31.58
N LEU A 464 1.31 0.89 32.91
CA LEU A 464 1.51 2.11 33.71
C LEU A 464 2.89 2.73 33.47
N LYS A 465 3.93 1.91 33.32
CA LYS A 465 5.27 2.38 32.94
C LYS A 465 5.30 2.99 31.54
N TYR A 466 4.60 2.38 30.60
CA TYR A 466 4.48 2.90 29.22
C TYR A 466 3.74 4.23 29.19
N LEU A 467 2.65 4.35 29.93
CA LEU A 467 1.86 5.57 30.04
C LEU A 467 2.57 6.66 30.86
N GLN A 468 3.71 6.37 31.49
CA GLN A 468 4.48 7.29 32.33
C GLN A 468 3.66 7.97 33.43
N PHE A 469 2.66 7.27 33.95
CA PHE A 469 1.89 7.79 35.08
C PHE A 469 2.74 7.87 36.32
N THR A 470 2.85 9.07 36.86
CA THR A 470 3.42 9.31 38.18
C THR A 470 2.39 8.96 39.26
N LYS A 471 2.82 8.29 40.31
CA LYS A 471 2.00 8.14 41.50
C LYS A 471 1.77 9.52 42.09
N CYS A 472 0.52 9.93 42.23
CA CYS A 472 0.17 11.26 42.75
C CYS A 472 0.53 11.43 44.20
N ASP A 473 0.64 10.36 44.98
CA ASP A 473 1.08 10.34 46.38
C ASP A 473 1.66 8.97 46.75
N GLU A 474 2.88 8.93 47.28
CA GLU A 474 3.52 7.67 47.68
C GLU A 474 2.76 7.00 48.84
N SER A 475 2.00 7.74 49.64
CA SER A 475 1.27 7.24 50.78
C SER A 475 -0.04 6.52 50.42
N ASP A 476 -0.72 6.90 49.33
CA ASP A 476 -2.07 6.42 49.02
C ASP A 476 -2.13 5.49 47.77
N ASN A 477 -1.04 5.24 47.09
CA ASN A 477 -0.99 4.44 45.86
C ASN A 477 -1.97 4.89 44.77
N ASN A 478 -2.36 6.16 44.77
CA ASN A 478 -3.32 6.72 43.81
C ASN A 478 -2.66 7.04 42.47
N ILE A 479 -3.34 6.72 41.39
CA ILE A 479 -2.93 6.96 40.02
C ILE A 479 -3.95 7.89 39.37
N ALA A 480 -3.49 8.95 38.74
CA ALA A 480 -4.33 9.93 38.05
C ALA A 480 -3.74 10.28 36.70
N LEU A 481 -4.58 10.77 35.81
CA LEU A 481 -4.15 11.43 34.58
C LEU A 481 -3.62 12.82 34.97
N ASP A 482 -2.32 13.02 34.80
CA ASP A 482 -1.68 14.32 34.92
C ASP A 482 -1.71 15.01 33.55
N VAL A 483 -2.86 15.69 33.26
CA VAL A 483 -3.11 16.38 32.00
C VAL A 483 -3.48 17.85 32.24
#